data_c369c5ce0b6758b4461a060ab52b42a1
#
_entry.id   c369c5ce0b6758b4461a060ab52b42a1
#
_cell.length_a   1.000
_cell.length_b   1.000
_cell.length_c   1.000
_cell.angle_alpha   90.00
_cell.angle_beta   90.00
_cell.angle_gamma   90.00
#
_symmetry.space_group_name_H-M   'P 1'
#
loop_
_entity.id
_entity.type
_entity.pdbx_description
1 polymer ?
#
loop_
_entity_poly.entity_id
_entity_poly.type
_entity_poly.pdbx_seq_one_letter_code
_entity_poly.pdbx_strand_id
1 'polypeptide(L)'
;MARPFVIGLTGSIGMGKSQTAKLFAAQGIPVFDADAAIHDLYAGEAVVMIEAAFPGTTRNGAVDRTALGRAVTGNPDALARLEGLVHPLVAARREQFLRENQAPIVLLDIPLLLETGIKVDAVVVATAPPAVQRARVLARPGMTEAKFTALSERQMSDAQKRAQADYLVMTDKGLDDAREQVKMILVDIQRRVGESGKEPRW
;
A
#
# COMPACT_ATOMS: atom_id res chain seq x y z
N MET A 1 8.33 9.30 24.07
CA MET A 1 7.63 10.13 23.06
C MET A 1 6.35 9.40 22.68
N ALA A 2 5.25 10.11 22.47
CA ALA A 2 4.01 9.49 21.99
C ALA A 2 4.25 8.94 20.57
N ARG A 3 3.67 7.78 20.24
CA ARG A 3 3.74 7.24 18.88
C ARG A 3 2.99 8.15 17.89
N PRO A 4 3.39 8.19 16.61
CA PRO A 4 2.66 8.95 15.61
C PRO A 4 1.24 8.40 15.42
N PHE A 5 0.31 9.24 15.00
CA PHE A 5 -0.97 8.81 14.44
C PHE A 5 -0.72 8.20 13.06
N VAL A 6 -1.13 6.95 12.87
CA VAL A 6 -0.84 6.17 11.68
C VAL A 6 -2.06 6.13 10.77
N ILE A 7 -1.94 6.76 9.61
CA ILE A 7 -2.93 6.65 8.53
C ILE A 7 -2.55 5.46 7.65
N GLY A 8 -3.48 4.54 7.42
CA GLY A 8 -3.32 3.49 6.42
C GLY A 8 -4.02 3.89 5.12
N LEU A 9 -3.28 3.98 4.03
CA LEU A 9 -3.82 4.24 2.70
C LEU A 9 -3.89 2.93 1.91
N THR A 10 -5.07 2.62 1.40
CA THR A 10 -5.30 1.48 0.52
C THR A 10 -6.19 1.86 -0.66
N GLY A 11 -6.41 0.93 -1.55
CA GLY A 11 -7.25 1.09 -2.73
C GLY A 11 -6.96 0.01 -3.76
N SER A 12 -7.98 -0.45 -4.45
CA SER A 12 -7.85 -1.48 -5.47
C SER A 12 -7.06 -0.97 -6.68
N ILE A 13 -6.59 -1.87 -7.53
CA ILE A 13 -5.84 -1.53 -8.74
C ILE A 13 -6.58 -0.46 -9.56
N GLY A 14 -5.88 0.57 -10.02
CA GLY A 14 -6.45 1.64 -10.86
C GLY A 14 -7.25 2.71 -10.11
N MET A 15 -7.42 2.59 -8.79
CA MET A 15 -8.20 3.54 -7.98
C MET A 15 -7.46 4.83 -7.59
N GLY A 16 -6.21 5.01 -7.99
CA GLY A 16 -5.47 6.28 -7.76
C GLY A 16 -4.68 6.36 -6.46
N LYS A 17 -4.49 5.23 -5.73
CA LYS A 17 -3.76 5.16 -4.47
C LYS A 17 -2.41 5.90 -4.49
N SER A 18 -1.56 5.63 -5.47
CA SER A 18 -0.22 6.23 -5.55
C SER A 18 -0.25 7.75 -5.75
N GLN A 19 -1.26 8.28 -6.45
CA GLN A 19 -1.44 9.73 -6.55
C GLN A 19 -1.92 10.32 -5.22
N THR A 20 -2.83 9.62 -4.55
CA THR A 20 -3.31 10.01 -3.21
C THR A 20 -2.15 10.03 -2.21
N ALA A 21 -1.25 9.03 -2.20
CA ALA A 21 -0.06 9.02 -1.36
C ALA A 21 0.84 10.25 -1.61
N LYS A 22 1.05 10.61 -2.89
CA LYS A 22 1.80 11.83 -3.26
C LYS A 22 1.13 13.11 -2.78
N LEU A 23 -0.20 13.16 -2.76
CA LEU A 23 -0.93 14.31 -2.22
C LEU A 23 -0.73 14.46 -0.71
N PHE A 24 -0.73 13.36 0.05
CA PHE A 24 -0.36 13.38 1.47
C PHE A 24 1.10 13.81 1.68
N ALA A 25 2.04 13.26 0.91
CA ALA A 25 3.45 13.66 0.98
C ALA A 25 3.64 15.16 0.69
N ALA A 26 2.90 15.72 -0.27
CA ALA A 26 2.93 17.15 -0.59
C ALA A 26 2.37 18.05 0.53
N GLN A 27 1.64 17.48 1.50
CA GLN A 27 1.23 18.15 2.74
C GLN A 27 2.24 17.96 3.89
N GLY A 28 3.43 17.43 3.60
CA GLY A 28 4.47 17.20 4.60
C GLY A 28 4.29 15.95 5.46
N ILE A 29 3.40 15.04 5.08
CA ILE A 29 3.19 13.77 5.80
C ILE A 29 4.25 12.78 5.35
N PRO A 30 5.09 12.22 6.25
CA PRO A 30 6.00 11.13 5.93
C PRO A 30 5.22 9.90 5.46
N VAL A 31 5.68 9.28 4.37
CA VAL A 31 5.02 8.15 3.73
C VAL A 31 5.94 6.93 3.73
N PHE A 32 5.45 5.82 4.27
CA PHE A 32 6.02 4.49 4.04
C PHE A 32 5.31 3.86 2.85
N ASP A 33 6.03 3.61 1.77
CA ASP A 33 5.54 2.90 0.58
C ASP A 33 5.99 1.44 0.64
N ALA A 34 5.03 0.52 0.83
CA ALA A 34 5.31 -0.91 0.94
C ALA A 34 5.85 -1.50 -0.37
N ASP A 35 5.40 -1.00 -1.52
CA ASP A 35 5.87 -1.47 -2.84
C ASP A 35 7.32 -1.02 -3.08
N ALA A 36 7.67 0.21 -2.68
CA ALA A 36 9.05 0.71 -2.72
C ALA A 36 9.95 -0.08 -1.76
N ALA A 37 9.49 -0.37 -0.53
CA ALA A 37 10.23 -1.18 0.42
C ALA A 37 10.53 -2.59 -0.13
N ILE A 38 9.56 -3.25 -0.77
CA ILE A 38 9.77 -4.53 -1.44
C ILE A 38 10.79 -4.40 -2.58
N HIS A 39 10.74 -3.30 -3.34
CA HIS A 39 11.71 -3.06 -4.41
C HIS A 39 13.15 -2.98 -3.87
N ASP A 40 13.35 -2.24 -2.79
CA ASP A 40 14.66 -2.09 -2.15
C ASP A 40 15.15 -3.42 -1.53
N LEU A 41 14.25 -4.17 -0.89
CA LEU A 41 14.55 -5.51 -0.39
C LEU A 41 15.01 -6.47 -1.51
N TYR A 42 14.40 -6.39 -2.68
CA TYR A 42 14.75 -7.21 -3.85
C TYR A 42 16.06 -6.79 -4.52
N ALA A 43 16.56 -5.60 -4.24
CA ALA A 43 17.88 -5.14 -4.66
C ALA A 43 18.95 -5.29 -3.55
N GLY A 44 18.59 -5.85 -2.39
CA GLY A 44 19.44 -5.93 -1.22
C GLY A 44 19.24 -7.19 -0.39
N GLU A 45 18.78 -7.02 0.84
CA GLU A 45 18.80 -8.06 1.88
C GLU A 45 17.97 -9.32 1.59
N ALA A 46 16.93 -9.23 0.74
CA ALA A 46 16.12 -10.39 0.39
C ALA A 46 16.75 -11.28 -0.70
N VAL A 47 17.77 -10.82 -1.41
CA VAL A 47 18.35 -11.50 -2.58
C VAL A 47 18.82 -12.92 -2.25
N VAL A 48 19.62 -13.06 -1.18
CA VAL A 48 20.22 -14.35 -0.80
C VAL A 48 19.15 -15.38 -0.41
N MET A 49 18.17 -14.97 0.38
CA MET A 49 17.12 -15.87 0.84
C MET A 49 16.14 -16.24 -0.27
N ILE A 50 15.89 -15.32 -1.20
CA ILE A 50 15.03 -15.60 -2.37
C ILE A 50 15.75 -16.56 -3.32
N GLU A 51 17.05 -16.37 -3.62
CA GLU A 51 17.81 -17.30 -4.45
C GLU A 51 17.87 -18.70 -3.84
N ALA A 52 18.05 -18.79 -2.51
CA ALA A 52 18.06 -20.09 -1.83
C ALA A 52 16.68 -20.80 -1.87
N ALA A 53 15.58 -20.03 -1.81
CA ALA A 53 14.23 -20.57 -1.87
C ALA A 53 13.74 -20.83 -3.32
N PHE A 54 14.21 -20.04 -4.27
CA PHE A 54 13.82 -20.04 -5.68
C PHE A 54 15.06 -19.89 -6.57
N PRO A 55 15.85 -20.97 -6.76
CA PRO A 55 17.10 -20.93 -7.51
C PRO A 55 16.91 -20.39 -8.94
N GLY A 56 17.83 -19.53 -9.39
CA GLY A 56 17.80 -18.91 -10.72
C GLY A 56 16.84 -17.72 -10.85
N THR A 57 16.33 -17.20 -9.73
CA THR A 57 15.47 -16.01 -9.72
C THR A 57 16.21 -14.72 -9.38
N THR A 58 17.54 -14.77 -9.32
CA THR A 58 18.37 -13.57 -9.10
C THR A 58 19.34 -13.35 -10.26
N ARG A 59 19.66 -12.10 -10.55
CA ARG A 59 20.62 -11.70 -11.58
C ARG A 59 21.30 -10.39 -11.17
N ASN A 60 22.62 -10.31 -11.37
CA ASN A 60 23.41 -9.10 -11.08
C ASN A 60 23.23 -8.57 -9.64
N GLY A 61 23.08 -9.46 -8.67
CA GLY A 61 22.92 -9.06 -7.27
C GLY A 61 21.53 -8.55 -6.88
N ALA A 62 20.52 -8.75 -7.73
CA ALA A 62 19.14 -8.38 -7.48
C ALA A 62 18.16 -9.49 -7.86
N VAL A 63 16.96 -9.46 -7.32
CA VAL A 63 15.88 -10.38 -7.70
C VAL A 63 15.35 -10.04 -9.09
N ASP A 64 15.39 -11.02 -10.00
CA ASP A 64 14.69 -10.94 -11.29
C ASP A 64 13.20 -11.18 -11.06
N ARG A 65 12.43 -10.08 -10.97
CA ARG A 65 10.99 -10.13 -10.71
C ARG A 65 10.21 -10.95 -11.74
N THR A 66 10.69 -11.02 -12.98
CA THR A 66 10.06 -11.80 -14.04
C THR A 66 10.29 -13.30 -13.81
N ALA A 67 11.52 -13.69 -13.49
CA ALA A 67 11.86 -15.08 -13.18
C ALA A 67 11.14 -15.54 -11.90
N LEU A 68 11.18 -14.73 -10.84
CA LEU A 68 10.47 -15.02 -9.58
C LEU A 68 8.95 -15.11 -9.81
N GLY A 69 8.37 -14.18 -10.56
CA GLY A 69 6.95 -14.22 -10.92
C GLY A 69 6.55 -15.53 -11.60
N ARG A 70 7.37 -16.04 -12.53
CA ARG A 70 7.14 -17.35 -13.17
C ARG A 70 7.21 -18.51 -12.19
N ALA A 71 8.11 -18.44 -11.21
CA ALA A 71 8.28 -19.50 -10.21
C ALA A 71 7.10 -19.60 -9.24
N VAL A 72 6.39 -18.48 -8.96
CA VAL A 72 5.30 -18.45 -7.98
C VAL A 72 3.91 -18.39 -8.61
N THR A 73 3.78 -17.93 -9.87
CA THR A 73 2.48 -17.81 -10.52
C THR A 73 1.86 -19.18 -10.76
N GLY A 74 0.61 -19.35 -10.31
CA GLY A 74 -0.12 -20.62 -10.42
C GLY A 74 0.30 -21.68 -9.41
N ASN A 75 1.21 -21.35 -8.46
CA ASN A 75 1.64 -22.23 -7.39
C ASN A 75 1.41 -21.55 -6.02
N PRO A 76 0.28 -21.86 -5.34
CA PRO A 76 -0.05 -21.25 -4.04
C PRO A 76 1.00 -21.49 -2.96
N ASP A 77 1.62 -22.68 -2.91
CA ASP A 77 2.62 -23.02 -1.89
C ASP A 77 3.91 -22.22 -2.12
N ALA A 78 4.33 -22.05 -3.38
CA ALA A 78 5.47 -21.21 -3.72
C ALA A 78 5.20 -19.74 -3.39
N LEU A 79 4.00 -19.25 -3.65
CA LEU A 79 3.59 -17.89 -3.27
C LEU A 79 3.61 -17.70 -1.75
N ALA A 80 3.01 -18.61 -0.99
CA ALA A 80 3.01 -18.56 0.46
C ALA A 80 4.43 -18.61 1.04
N ARG A 81 5.32 -19.42 0.45
CA ARG A 81 6.74 -19.47 0.82
C ARG A 81 7.43 -18.13 0.58
N LEU A 82 7.19 -17.49 -0.57
CA LEU A 82 7.75 -16.17 -0.88
C LEU A 82 7.25 -15.12 0.10
N GLU A 83 5.96 -15.09 0.35
CA GLU A 83 5.32 -14.17 1.31
C GLU A 83 5.90 -14.37 2.71
N GLY A 84 6.09 -15.61 3.17
CA GLY A 84 6.71 -15.93 4.45
C GLY A 84 8.14 -15.42 4.60
N LEU A 85 8.89 -15.28 3.50
CA LEU A 85 10.24 -14.70 3.50
C LEU A 85 10.21 -13.15 3.49
N VAL A 86 9.33 -12.56 2.69
CA VAL A 86 9.34 -11.12 2.42
C VAL A 86 8.55 -10.32 3.44
N HIS A 87 7.41 -10.82 3.92
CA HIS A 87 6.55 -10.08 4.85
C HIS A 87 7.25 -9.67 6.16
N PRO A 88 8.08 -10.53 6.81
CA PRO A 88 8.81 -10.13 8.00
C PRO A 88 9.78 -8.96 7.74
N LEU A 89 10.43 -8.94 6.58
CA LEU A 89 11.36 -7.88 6.21
C LEU A 89 10.63 -6.55 5.98
N VAL A 90 9.51 -6.59 5.26
CA VAL A 90 8.65 -5.40 5.06
C VAL A 90 8.10 -4.90 6.39
N ALA A 91 7.69 -5.80 7.28
CA ALA A 91 7.23 -5.43 8.62
C ALA A 91 8.35 -4.74 9.42
N ALA A 92 9.57 -5.28 9.40
CA ALA A 92 10.71 -4.66 10.06
C ALA A 92 11.02 -3.25 9.51
N ARG A 93 10.96 -3.06 8.18
CA ARG A 93 11.13 -1.74 7.55
C ARG A 93 10.04 -0.75 7.96
N ARG A 94 8.79 -1.20 8.00
CA ARG A 94 7.66 -0.38 8.48
C ARG A 94 7.83 0.03 9.93
N GLU A 95 8.21 -0.90 10.82
CA GLU A 95 8.44 -0.61 12.22
C GLU A 95 9.64 0.33 12.41
N GLN A 96 10.70 0.18 11.64
CA GLN A 96 11.82 1.09 11.62
C GLN A 96 11.36 2.50 11.22
N PHE A 97 10.60 2.62 10.13
CA PHE A 97 10.02 3.89 9.70
C PHE A 97 9.19 4.55 10.80
N LEU A 98 8.34 3.79 11.49
CA LEU A 98 7.50 4.32 12.58
C LEU A 98 8.33 4.77 13.79
N ARG A 99 9.44 4.09 14.11
CA ARG A 99 10.32 4.47 15.22
C ARG A 99 11.16 5.71 14.91
N GLU A 100 11.64 5.84 13.69
CA GLU A 100 12.54 6.92 13.27
C GLU A 100 11.82 8.23 12.98
N ASN A 101 10.52 8.17 12.65
CA ASN A 101 9.74 9.36 12.38
C ASN A 101 9.24 10.01 13.66
N GLN A 102 9.50 11.32 13.78
CA GLN A 102 9.02 12.15 14.89
C GLN A 102 7.80 12.99 14.50
N ALA A 103 7.29 12.83 13.29
CA ALA A 103 6.10 13.53 12.83
C ALA A 103 4.87 13.05 13.64
N PRO A 104 3.95 13.95 13.99
CA PRO A 104 2.75 13.58 14.75
C PRO A 104 1.79 12.68 13.95
N ILE A 105 1.88 12.71 12.64
CA ILE A 105 1.05 11.93 11.71
C ILE A 105 1.97 11.33 10.64
N VAL A 106 1.77 10.06 10.31
CA VAL A 106 2.47 9.34 9.22
C VAL A 106 1.48 8.56 8.37
N LEU A 107 1.86 8.26 7.15
CA LEU A 107 1.07 7.47 6.20
C LEU A 107 1.76 6.14 5.89
N LEU A 108 1.01 5.05 5.96
CA LEU A 108 1.41 3.75 5.42
C LEU A 108 0.67 3.50 4.12
N ASP A 109 1.36 3.54 2.99
CA ASP A 109 0.80 3.22 1.66
C ASP A 109 0.93 1.71 1.41
N ILE A 110 -0.16 0.96 1.64
CA ILE A 110 -0.18 -0.51 1.60
C ILE A 110 -1.38 -0.98 0.75
N PRO A 111 -1.14 -1.58 -0.43
CA PRO A 111 -2.23 -2.03 -1.31
C PRO A 111 -3.22 -3.01 -0.68
N LEU A 112 -2.71 -3.95 0.13
CA LEU A 112 -3.48 -5.00 0.79
C LEU A 112 -3.63 -4.75 2.30
N LEU A 113 -3.76 -3.49 2.71
CA LEU A 113 -3.83 -3.09 4.12
C LEU A 113 -4.92 -3.85 4.89
N LEU A 114 -6.11 -3.89 4.34
CA LEU A 114 -7.28 -4.50 5.01
C LEU A 114 -7.22 -6.03 4.97
N GLU A 115 -6.68 -6.58 3.88
CA GLU A 115 -6.49 -8.02 3.71
C GLU A 115 -5.44 -8.59 4.66
N THR A 116 -4.41 -7.82 4.98
CA THR A 116 -3.33 -8.23 5.90
C THR A 116 -3.65 -7.97 7.37
N GLY A 117 -4.72 -7.23 7.67
CA GLY A 117 -5.13 -6.92 9.04
C GLY A 117 -4.13 -6.02 9.80
N ILE A 118 -3.28 -5.27 9.07
CA ILE A 118 -2.35 -4.31 9.69
C ILE A 118 -3.15 -3.22 10.38
N LYS A 119 -2.93 -3.04 11.68
CA LYS A 119 -3.63 -2.04 12.48
C LYS A 119 -3.08 -0.63 12.23
N VAL A 120 -3.99 0.30 12.03
CA VAL A 120 -3.74 1.74 11.84
C VAL A 120 -4.77 2.53 12.63
N ASP A 121 -4.53 3.83 12.84
CA ASP A 121 -5.45 4.69 13.59
C ASP A 121 -6.61 5.21 12.73
N ALA A 122 -6.39 5.31 11.42
CA ALA A 122 -7.43 5.63 10.44
C ALA A 122 -7.14 4.98 9.10
N VAL A 123 -8.18 4.49 8.44
CA VAL A 123 -8.12 3.90 7.09
C VAL A 123 -8.62 4.92 6.07
N VAL A 124 -7.76 5.26 5.11
CA VAL A 124 -8.11 6.05 3.94
C VAL A 124 -8.18 5.13 2.73
N VAL A 125 -9.29 5.16 2.01
CA VAL A 125 -9.46 4.39 0.77
C VAL A 125 -9.51 5.34 -0.43
N ALA A 126 -8.55 5.19 -1.35
CA ALA A 126 -8.62 5.82 -2.66
C ALA A 126 -9.57 5.01 -3.56
N THR A 127 -10.57 5.68 -4.13
CA THR A 127 -11.63 5.04 -4.89
C THR A 127 -12.03 5.87 -6.13
N ALA A 128 -12.65 5.22 -7.11
CA ALA A 128 -13.22 5.83 -8.31
C ALA A 128 -14.36 4.96 -8.84
N PRO A 129 -15.25 5.49 -9.67
CA PRO A 129 -16.26 4.68 -10.35
C PRO A 129 -15.66 3.51 -11.13
N PRO A 130 -16.32 2.33 -11.18
CA PRO A 130 -15.79 1.14 -11.85
C PRO A 130 -15.37 1.38 -13.31
N ALA A 131 -16.11 2.21 -14.05
CA ALA A 131 -15.77 2.55 -15.43
C ALA A 131 -14.43 3.32 -15.53
N VAL A 132 -14.15 4.22 -14.59
CA VAL A 132 -12.89 4.96 -14.50
C VAL A 132 -11.75 4.03 -14.12
N GLN A 133 -11.96 3.16 -13.14
CA GLN A 133 -11.00 2.13 -12.75
C GLN A 133 -10.60 1.28 -13.95
N ARG A 134 -11.59 0.70 -14.63
CA ARG A 134 -11.38 -0.16 -15.79
C ARG A 134 -10.60 0.55 -16.90
N ALA A 135 -11.01 1.77 -17.26
CA ALA A 135 -10.33 2.56 -18.28
C ALA A 135 -8.85 2.80 -17.92
N ARG A 136 -8.57 3.19 -16.68
CA ARG A 136 -7.19 3.42 -16.19
C ARG A 136 -6.33 2.17 -16.22
N VAL A 137 -6.91 1.03 -15.83
CA VAL A 137 -6.15 -0.24 -15.79
C VAL A 137 -5.86 -0.75 -17.18
N LEU A 138 -6.84 -0.73 -18.08
CA LEU A 138 -6.67 -1.21 -19.46
C LEU A 138 -5.76 -0.30 -20.30
N ALA A 139 -5.61 0.96 -19.94
CA ALA A 139 -4.65 1.86 -20.56
C ALA A 139 -3.17 1.53 -20.25
N ARG A 140 -2.90 0.64 -19.27
CA ARG A 140 -1.53 0.25 -18.91
C ARG A 140 -0.95 -0.72 -19.96
N PRO A 141 0.33 -0.57 -20.33
CA PRO A 141 0.97 -1.48 -21.28
C PRO A 141 0.85 -2.95 -20.85
N GLY A 142 0.43 -3.82 -21.77
CA GLY A 142 0.32 -5.25 -21.53
C GLY A 142 -0.83 -5.70 -20.62
N MET A 143 -1.72 -4.80 -20.21
CA MET A 143 -2.93 -5.13 -19.46
C MET A 143 -4.05 -5.59 -20.40
N THR A 144 -4.74 -6.64 -20.00
CA THR A 144 -5.92 -7.20 -20.69
C THR A 144 -7.07 -7.33 -19.70
N GLU A 145 -8.30 -7.50 -20.22
CA GLU A 145 -9.48 -7.77 -19.38
C GLU A 145 -9.26 -8.99 -18.47
N ALA A 146 -8.75 -10.08 -19.02
CA ALA A 146 -8.51 -11.28 -18.23
C ALA A 146 -7.51 -11.07 -17.09
N LYS A 147 -6.43 -10.32 -17.35
CA LYS A 147 -5.46 -9.94 -16.29
C LYS A 147 -6.09 -9.01 -15.26
N PHE A 148 -6.89 -8.04 -15.69
CA PHE A 148 -7.57 -7.12 -14.79
C PHE A 148 -8.53 -7.88 -13.86
N THR A 149 -9.36 -8.79 -14.40
CA THR A 149 -10.25 -9.64 -13.61
C THR A 149 -9.48 -10.47 -12.59
N ALA A 150 -8.44 -11.18 -13.03
CA ALA A 150 -7.62 -12.02 -12.14
C ALA A 150 -6.92 -11.24 -11.02
N LEU A 151 -6.49 -9.99 -11.28
CA LEU A 151 -5.91 -9.12 -10.26
C LEU A 151 -6.98 -8.59 -9.29
N SER A 152 -8.16 -8.26 -9.80
CA SER A 152 -9.27 -7.75 -8.98
C SER A 152 -9.83 -8.81 -8.05
N GLU A 153 -9.92 -10.07 -8.49
CA GLU A 153 -10.40 -11.21 -7.68
C GLU A 153 -9.50 -11.54 -6.49
N ARG A 154 -8.21 -11.16 -6.55
CA ARG A 154 -7.25 -11.36 -5.46
C ARG A 154 -7.31 -10.29 -4.38
N GLN A 155 -8.01 -9.21 -4.61
CA GLN A 155 -8.14 -8.09 -3.69
C GLN A 155 -9.56 -8.05 -3.13
N MET A 156 -9.69 -7.52 -1.92
CA MET A 156 -10.99 -7.11 -1.41
C MET A 156 -11.64 -6.12 -2.39
N SER A 157 -12.93 -6.29 -2.66
CA SER A 157 -13.66 -5.40 -3.57
C SER A 157 -13.64 -3.94 -3.08
N ASP A 158 -13.75 -2.98 -3.99
CA ASP A 158 -13.82 -1.56 -3.62
C ASP A 158 -14.98 -1.28 -2.64
N ALA A 159 -16.12 -1.90 -2.83
CA ALA A 159 -17.26 -1.76 -1.93
C ALA A 159 -16.93 -2.24 -0.50
N GLN A 160 -16.24 -3.36 -0.36
CA GLN A 160 -15.82 -3.88 0.94
C GLN A 160 -14.75 -2.99 1.60
N LYS A 161 -13.80 -2.46 0.81
CA LYS A 161 -12.79 -1.51 1.32
C LYS A 161 -13.45 -0.21 1.78
N ARG A 162 -14.37 0.34 0.99
CA ARG A 162 -15.12 1.55 1.37
C ARG A 162 -15.94 1.37 2.64
N ALA A 163 -16.51 0.20 2.86
CA ALA A 163 -17.27 -0.11 4.07
C ALA A 163 -16.41 -0.14 5.35
N GLN A 164 -15.09 -0.29 5.21
CA GLN A 164 -14.13 -0.31 6.31
C GLN A 164 -13.29 0.97 6.40
N ALA A 165 -13.55 1.95 5.55
CA ALA A 165 -12.83 3.20 5.50
C ALA A 165 -13.35 4.20 6.55
N ASP A 166 -12.44 4.89 7.25
CA ASP A 166 -12.75 6.10 8.00
C ASP A 166 -12.90 7.30 7.05
N TYR A 167 -12.14 7.30 5.95
CA TYR A 167 -12.16 8.37 4.94
C TYR A 167 -12.07 7.80 3.53
N LEU A 168 -12.72 8.48 2.60
CA LEU A 168 -12.65 8.19 1.17
C LEU A 168 -11.97 9.35 0.43
N VAL A 169 -11.14 9.03 -0.55
CA VAL A 169 -10.62 9.99 -1.52
C VAL A 169 -11.12 9.58 -2.91
N MET A 170 -12.09 10.34 -3.42
CA MET A 170 -12.61 10.19 -4.78
C MET A 170 -11.59 10.72 -5.78
N THR A 171 -11.11 9.87 -6.69
CA THR A 171 -10.01 10.22 -7.59
C THR A 171 -10.42 10.46 -9.04
N ASP A 172 -11.72 10.45 -9.32
CA ASP A 172 -12.29 10.60 -10.68
C ASP A 172 -12.48 12.06 -11.12
N LYS A 173 -12.49 13.00 -10.16
CA LYS A 173 -12.72 14.43 -10.44
C LYS A 173 -11.44 15.26 -10.66
N GLY A 174 -10.30 14.60 -10.81
CA GLY A 174 -9.01 15.26 -11.01
C GLY A 174 -8.19 15.43 -9.73
N LEU A 175 -6.92 15.88 -9.93
CA LEU A 175 -5.96 15.97 -8.83
C LEU A 175 -6.27 17.10 -7.85
N ASP A 176 -6.87 18.20 -8.31
CA ASP A 176 -7.17 19.34 -7.43
C ASP A 176 -8.30 18.99 -6.46
N ASP A 177 -9.35 18.31 -6.94
CA ASP A 177 -10.42 17.82 -6.07
C ASP A 177 -9.87 16.80 -5.03
N ALA A 178 -9.07 15.84 -5.47
CA ALA A 178 -8.43 14.88 -4.56
C ALA A 178 -7.51 15.57 -3.53
N ARG A 179 -6.81 16.64 -3.91
CA ARG A 179 -5.97 17.44 -3.02
C ARG A 179 -6.79 18.12 -1.93
N GLU A 180 -7.91 18.71 -2.27
CA GLU A 180 -8.79 19.35 -1.28
C GLU A 180 -9.39 18.31 -0.31
N GLN A 181 -9.78 17.13 -0.81
CA GLN A 181 -10.22 16.03 0.05
C GLN A 181 -9.12 15.61 1.03
N VAL A 182 -7.88 15.45 0.59
CA VAL A 182 -6.72 15.12 1.44
C VAL A 182 -6.50 16.19 2.51
N LYS A 183 -6.58 17.47 2.17
CA LYS A 183 -6.48 18.57 3.15
C LYS A 183 -7.57 18.49 4.22
N MET A 184 -8.83 18.27 3.82
CA MET A 184 -9.94 18.13 4.76
C MET A 184 -9.76 16.94 5.71
N ILE A 185 -9.30 15.81 5.19
CA ILE A 185 -8.96 14.62 6.00
C ILE A 185 -7.88 14.96 7.03
N LEU A 186 -6.81 15.65 6.61
CA LEU A 186 -5.73 16.03 7.51
C LEU A 186 -6.18 17.02 8.60
N VAL A 187 -7.06 17.97 8.28
CA VAL A 187 -7.64 18.88 9.28
C VAL A 187 -8.42 18.10 10.33
N ASP A 188 -9.25 17.14 9.93
CA ASP A 188 -10.00 16.31 10.87
C ASP A 188 -9.07 15.43 11.73
N ILE A 189 -8.07 14.81 11.14
CA ILE A 189 -7.10 13.98 11.88
C ILE A 189 -6.28 14.84 12.85
N GLN A 190 -5.83 16.02 12.44
CA GLN A 190 -5.09 16.94 13.33
C GLN A 190 -5.92 17.35 14.53
N ARG A 191 -7.22 17.61 14.34
CA ARG A 191 -8.15 17.87 15.45
C ARG A 191 -8.22 16.66 16.39
N ARG A 192 -8.41 15.43 15.87
CA ARG A 192 -8.44 14.20 16.67
C ARG A 192 -7.15 13.99 17.47
N VAL A 193 -5.99 14.22 16.85
CA VAL A 193 -4.68 14.14 17.52
C VAL A 193 -4.56 15.19 18.62
N GLY A 194 -5.01 16.44 18.40
CA GLY A 194 -5.00 17.52 19.39
C GLY A 194 -5.95 17.26 20.56
N GLU A 195 -7.11 16.65 20.31
CA GLU A 195 -8.11 16.29 21.33
C GLU A 195 -7.74 15.00 22.07
N SER A 196 -6.97 14.12 21.43
CA SER A 196 -6.55 12.81 21.96
C SER A 196 -5.29 12.88 22.84
N GLY A 197 -5.04 13.96 23.57
CA GLY A 197 -4.19 13.87 24.75
C GLY A 197 -4.64 12.75 25.71
N LYS A 198 -5.53 11.85 25.25
CA LYS A 198 -6.10 10.66 25.88
C LYS A 198 -5.86 9.45 24.96
N GLU A 199 -5.37 8.39 25.58
CA GLU A 199 -4.97 7.07 25.10
C GLU A 199 -5.56 6.53 23.77
N PRO A 200 -4.73 5.82 22.96
CA PRO A 200 -5.19 5.16 21.73
C PRO A 200 -6.18 4.03 22.05
N ARG A 201 -7.27 3.98 21.28
CA ARG A 201 -8.20 2.84 21.35
C ARG A 201 -7.55 1.62 20.65
N TRP A 202 -7.30 0.60 21.41
CA TRP A 202 -7.02 -0.78 20.98
C TRP A 202 -8.28 -1.61 21.04
#